data_17382dd333da5f0e7ac88bf966586fa8
#
_entry.id   17382dd333da5f0e7ac88bf966586fa8
#
_cell.length_a   1.000
_cell.length_b   1.000
_cell.length_c   1.000
_cell.angle_alpha   90.00
_cell.angle_beta   90.00
_cell.angle_gamma   90.00
#
_symmetry.space_group_name_H-M   'P 1'
#
loop_
_entity.id
_entity.type
_entity.pdbx_description
1 polymer ?
#
loop_
_entity_poly.entity_id
_entity_poly.type
_entity_poly.pdbx_seq_one_letter_code
_entity_poly.pdbx_strand_id
1 'polypeptide(L)'
;MKKELNKKSNQVTVLLQGSYTVDSDVLKKFIKEEHCPLFYSLDDSGIVRFEWFLDENEKKGTLIEVFESSKHWEELGGKVLGSPIFAKLNELFKIEKTTVLGDISEAWKTKIQALNPIHKTYIGGIN
;
A
#
# COMPACT_ATOMS: atom_id res chain seq x y z
N MET A 1 -10.93 -22.77 -11.45
CA MET A 1 -10.25 -22.57 -10.14
C MET A 1 -11.20 -22.96 -9.01
N LYS A 2 -10.73 -23.73 -8.09
CA LYS A 2 -11.51 -24.20 -6.95
C LYS A 2 -11.51 -23.14 -5.84
N LYS A 3 -12.69 -22.81 -5.33
CA LYS A 3 -12.84 -21.90 -4.19
C LYS A 3 -12.62 -22.66 -2.89
N GLU A 4 -11.96 -22.06 -1.96
CA GLU A 4 -11.71 -22.63 -0.63
C GLU A 4 -12.05 -21.64 0.46
N LEU A 5 -12.48 -22.14 1.61
CA LEU A 5 -12.70 -21.33 2.79
C LEU A 5 -11.36 -21.11 3.50
N ASN A 6 -11.01 -19.85 3.72
CA ASN A 6 -9.80 -19.47 4.44
C ASN A 6 -10.13 -19.05 5.86
N LYS A 7 -9.68 -19.83 6.82
CA LYS A 7 -9.81 -19.52 8.26
C LYS A 7 -8.68 -18.63 8.75
N LYS A 8 -7.54 -18.67 8.05
CA LYS A 8 -6.34 -17.89 8.37
C LYS A 8 -5.75 -17.31 7.10
N SER A 9 -5.14 -16.15 7.21
CA SER A 9 -4.37 -15.56 6.11
C SER A 9 -3.13 -14.88 6.68
N ASN A 10 -1.99 -15.08 6.01
CA ASN A 10 -0.77 -14.37 6.34
C ASN A 10 -0.62 -13.09 5.52
N GLN A 11 -1.48 -12.91 4.52
CA GLN A 11 -1.42 -11.72 3.67
C GLN A 11 -1.78 -10.46 4.46
N VAL A 12 -1.11 -9.38 4.10
CA VAL A 12 -1.39 -8.05 4.64
C VAL A 12 -1.74 -7.14 3.48
N THR A 13 -2.87 -6.44 3.60
CA THR A 13 -3.30 -5.45 2.63
C THR A 13 -3.19 -4.07 3.24
N VAL A 14 -2.54 -3.16 2.52
CA VAL A 14 -2.42 -1.76 2.92
C VAL A 14 -3.21 -0.92 1.94
N LEU A 15 -4.16 -0.16 2.44
CA LEU A 15 -4.95 0.77 1.65
C LEU A 15 -4.51 2.19 2.01
N LEU A 16 -3.98 2.92 1.03
CA LEU A 16 -3.66 4.33 1.18
C LEU A 16 -4.68 5.11 0.36
N GLN A 17 -5.50 5.89 1.04
CA GLN A 17 -6.52 6.71 0.41
C GLN A 17 -6.23 8.19 0.66
N GLY A 18 -6.41 9.01 -0.36
CA GLY A 18 -6.11 10.42 -0.22
C GLY A 18 -6.54 11.27 -1.41
N SER A 19 -5.94 12.43 -1.50
CA SER A 19 -6.28 13.43 -2.50
C SER A 19 -5.03 14.07 -3.09
N TYR A 20 -5.21 14.76 -4.20
CA TYR A 20 -4.12 15.49 -4.84
C TYR A 20 -4.62 16.81 -5.41
N THR A 21 -3.70 17.78 -5.52
CA THR A 21 -3.99 19.11 -6.06
C THR A 21 -3.29 19.38 -7.38
N VAL A 22 -2.26 18.58 -7.69
CA VAL A 22 -1.55 18.69 -8.97
C VAL A 22 -2.47 18.25 -10.10
N ASP A 23 -2.09 18.60 -11.34
CA ASP A 23 -2.78 18.10 -12.51
C ASP A 23 -2.77 16.56 -12.50
N SER A 24 -3.89 15.95 -12.87
CA SER A 24 -4.00 14.47 -12.88
C SER A 24 -2.93 13.82 -13.75
N ASP A 25 -2.52 14.45 -14.85
CA ASP A 25 -1.47 13.92 -15.72
C ASP A 25 -0.12 13.85 -15.01
N VAL A 26 0.17 14.77 -14.10
CA VAL A 26 1.41 14.76 -13.31
C VAL A 26 1.44 13.55 -12.39
N LEU A 27 0.34 13.29 -11.68
CA LEU A 27 0.25 12.13 -10.79
C LEU A 27 0.26 10.82 -11.57
N LYS A 28 -0.48 10.75 -12.67
CA LYS A 28 -0.49 9.56 -13.53
C LYS A 28 0.89 9.22 -14.07
N LYS A 29 1.64 10.22 -14.48
CA LYS A 29 3.01 10.04 -14.99
C LYS A 29 3.91 9.46 -13.89
N PHE A 30 3.84 10.00 -12.69
CA PHE A 30 4.59 9.46 -11.55
C PHE A 30 4.22 8.00 -11.29
N ILE A 31 2.93 7.68 -11.26
CA ILE A 31 2.45 6.31 -11.01
C ILE A 31 2.98 5.34 -12.07
N LYS A 32 2.82 5.70 -13.35
CA LYS A 32 3.13 4.80 -14.46
C LYS A 32 4.62 4.70 -14.76
N GLU A 33 5.37 5.77 -14.58
CA GLU A 33 6.78 5.82 -14.99
C GLU A 33 7.77 5.65 -13.84
N GLU A 34 7.36 5.89 -12.60
CA GLU A 34 8.25 5.84 -11.44
C GLU A 34 7.80 4.87 -10.35
N HIS A 35 6.60 5.07 -9.82
CA HIS A 35 6.13 4.34 -8.65
C HIS A 35 5.91 2.84 -8.92
N CYS A 36 5.05 2.53 -9.87
CA CYS A 36 4.79 1.13 -10.22
C CYS A 36 6.03 0.42 -10.80
N PRO A 37 6.80 1.03 -11.71
CA PRO A 37 8.00 0.37 -12.23
C PRO A 37 9.04 0.08 -11.16
N LEU A 38 9.21 0.97 -10.18
CA LEU A 38 10.15 0.72 -9.08
C LEU A 38 9.76 -0.53 -8.31
N PHE A 39 8.50 -0.63 -7.88
CA PHE A 39 8.04 -1.78 -7.11
C PHE A 39 8.04 -3.06 -7.94
N TYR A 40 7.74 -2.96 -9.22
CA TYR A 40 7.82 -4.10 -10.15
C TYR A 40 9.26 -4.66 -10.23
N SER A 41 10.26 -3.79 -10.15
CA SER A 41 11.67 -4.20 -10.26
C SER A 41 12.23 -4.86 -8.99
N LEU A 42 11.50 -4.82 -7.87
CA LEU A 42 11.97 -5.36 -6.61
C LEU A 42 11.71 -6.87 -6.52
N ASP A 43 12.75 -7.65 -6.76
CA ASP A 43 12.67 -9.11 -6.62
C ASP A 43 12.53 -9.50 -5.15
N ASP A 44 11.83 -10.61 -4.90
CA ASP A 44 11.62 -11.19 -3.57
C ASP A 44 10.98 -10.22 -2.55
N SER A 45 10.27 -9.20 -3.05
CA SER A 45 9.59 -8.23 -2.18
C SER A 45 8.35 -8.80 -1.49
N GLY A 46 7.82 -9.93 -1.98
CA GLY A 46 6.58 -10.50 -1.47
C GLY A 46 5.34 -9.69 -1.85
N ILE A 47 5.46 -8.78 -2.80
CA ILE A 47 4.30 -8.01 -3.29
C ILE A 47 3.42 -8.92 -4.14
N VAL A 48 2.16 -9.06 -3.73
CA VAL A 48 1.14 -9.82 -4.47
C VAL A 48 0.36 -8.90 -5.39
N ARG A 49 0.11 -7.68 -4.93
CA ARG A 49 -0.69 -6.69 -5.67
C ARG A 49 -0.21 -5.29 -5.31
N PHE A 50 -0.10 -4.43 -6.31
CA PHE A 50 0.28 -3.03 -6.13
C PHE A 50 -0.45 -2.25 -7.22
N GLU A 51 -1.57 -1.60 -6.86
CA GLU A 51 -2.45 -0.99 -7.85
C GLU A 51 -2.97 0.35 -7.39
N TRP A 52 -3.00 1.29 -8.32
CA TRP A 52 -3.55 2.62 -8.13
C TRP A 52 -4.88 2.80 -8.83
N PHE A 53 -5.79 3.52 -8.19
CA PHE A 53 -7.08 3.90 -8.74
C PHE A 53 -7.31 5.38 -8.46
N LEU A 54 -7.71 6.14 -9.48
CA LEU A 54 -7.95 7.59 -9.34
C LEU A 54 -9.38 7.93 -9.74
N ASP A 55 -10.00 8.81 -8.94
CA ASP A 55 -11.19 9.56 -9.32
C ASP A 55 -10.70 10.95 -9.73
N GLU A 56 -10.55 11.17 -11.04
CA GLU A 56 -9.96 12.40 -11.55
C GLU A 56 -10.86 13.61 -11.35
N ASN A 57 -12.19 13.42 -11.33
CA ASN A 57 -13.12 14.51 -11.11
C ASN A 57 -13.01 15.09 -9.70
N GLU A 58 -12.92 14.23 -8.70
CA GLU A 58 -12.80 14.63 -7.30
C GLU A 58 -11.35 14.79 -6.85
N LYS A 59 -10.41 14.44 -7.69
CA LYS A 59 -8.97 14.42 -7.39
C LYS A 59 -8.67 13.61 -6.13
N LYS A 60 -9.16 12.37 -6.14
CA LYS A 60 -8.96 11.41 -5.08
C LYS A 60 -8.33 10.14 -5.64
N GLY A 61 -7.59 9.44 -4.79
CA GLY A 61 -6.92 8.24 -5.20
C GLY A 61 -6.86 7.19 -4.11
N THR A 62 -6.66 5.95 -4.55
CA THR A 62 -6.46 4.80 -3.67
C THR A 62 -5.33 3.96 -4.22
N LEU A 63 -4.35 3.68 -3.36
CA LEU A 63 -3.30 2.70 -3.64
C LEU A 63 -3.59 1.46 -2.81
N ILE A 64 -3.63 0.31 -3.48
CA ILE A 64 -3.80 -0.99 -2.84
C ILE A 64 -2.46 -1.73 -2.92
N GLU A 65 -1.92 -2.10 -1.76
CA GLU A 65 -0.71 -2.90 -1.67
C GLU A 65 -1.04 -4.18 -0.91
N VAL A 66 -0.75 -5.33 -1.51
CA VAL A 66 -0.94 -6.63 -0.87
C VAL A 66 0.41 -7.34 -0.79
N PHE A 67 0.76 -7.79 0.39
CA PHE A 67 2.01 -8.52 0.67
C PHE A 67 1.70 -9.95 1.11
N GLU A 68 2.61 -10.86 0.80
CA GLU A 68 2.47 -12.27 1.21
C GLU A 68 2.43 -12.44 2.73
N SER A 69 3.11 -11.55 3.46
CA SER A 69 3.14 -11.57 4.92
C SER A 69 3.54 -10.21 5.50
N SER A 70 3.32 -10.04 6.79
CA SER A 70 3.77 -8.86 7.53
C SER A 70 5.29 -8.67 7.38
N LYS A 71 6.05 -9.75 7.44
CA LYS A 71 7.50 -9.70 7.33
C LYS A 71 7.95 -9.10 6.00
N HIS A 72 7.32 -9.48 4.89
CA HIS A 72 7.62 -8.92 3.57
C HIS A 72 7.36 -7.42 3.54
N TRP A 73 6.22 -7.00 4.08
CA TRP A 73 5.91 -5.57 4.14
C TRP A 73 6.89 -4.82 5.03
N GLU A 74 7.24 -5.38 6.20
CA GLU A 74 8.17 -4.73 7.13
C GLU A 74 9.56 -4.54 6.50
N GLU A 75 10.06 -5.56 5.80
CA GLU A 75 11.36 -5.49 5.13
C GLU A 75 11.36 -4.43 4.01
N LEU A 76 10.33 -4.43 3.18
CA LEU A 76 10.21 -3.45 2.08
C LEU A 76 9.92 -2.05 2.63
N GLY A 77 8.95 -1.94 3.55
CA GLY A 77 8.56 -0.67 4.14
C GLY A 77 9.69 0.02 4.88
N GLY A 78 10.54 -0.75 5.55
CA GLY A 78 11.71 -0.21 6.22
C GLY A 78 12.70 0.45 5.25
N LYS A 79 12.72 0.01 3.99
CA LYS A 79 13.55 0.60 2.94
C LYS A 79 12.85 1.78 2.24
N VAL A 80 11.53 1.72 2.13
CA VAL A 80 10.72 2.71 1.39
C VAL A 80 10.40 3.95 2.22
N LEU A 81 10.05 3.77 3.50
CA LEU A 81 9.80 4.90 4.40
C LEU A 81 11.08 5.73 4.54
N GLY A 82 10.97 7.01 4.25
CA GLY A 82 12.12 7.91 4.25
C GLY A 82 12.93 7.90 2.96
N SER A 83 12.54 7.09 1.97
CA SER A 83 13.23 7.05 0.68
C SER A 83 12.77 8.20 -0.23
N PRO A 84 13.55 8.51 -1.30
CA PRO A 84 13.15 9.54 -2.27
C PRO A 84 11.81 9.28 -2.95
N ILE A 85 11.48 8.01 -3.24
CA ILE A 85 10.21 7.67 -3.89
C ILE A 85 9.02 7.98 -2.97
N PHE A 86 9.16 7.73 -1.67
CA PHE A 86 8.12 8.03 -0.70
C PHE A 86 7.96 9.54 -0.51
N ALA A 87 9.08 10.28 -0.49
CA ALA A 87 9.06 11.74 -0.41
C ALA A 87 8.32 12.33 -1.63
N LYS A 88 8.62 11.81 -2.83
CA LYS A 88 7.96 12.28 -4.05
C LYS A 88 6.46 11.95 -4.05
N LEU A 89 6.10 10.75 -3.57
CA LEU A 89 4.69 10.41 -3.40
C LEU A 89 3.97 11.44 -2.53
N ASN A 90 4.57 11.80 -1.39
CA ASN A 90 3.96 12.76 -0.47
C ASN A 90 3.89 14.18 -1.03
N GLU A 91 4.75 14.55 -1.97
CA GLU A 91 4.68 15.83 -2.68
C GLU A 91 3.49 15.88 -3.63
N LEU A 92 3.17 14.76 -4.28
CA LEU A 92 2.15 14.69 -5.32
C LEU A 92 0.78 14.24 -4.80
N PHE A 93 0.77 13.53 -3.68
CA PHE A 93 -0.44 12.89 -3.15
C PHE A 93 -0.48 13.00 -1.64
N LYS A 94 -1.60 13.49 -1.12
CA LYS A 94 -1.80 13.59 0.32
C LYS A 94 -2.50 12.33 0.82
N ILE A 95 -1.79 11.53 1.62
CA ILE A 95 -2.39 10.36 2.25
C ILE A 95 -3.26 10.84 3.40
N GLU A 96 -4.56 10.59 3.29
CA GLU A 96 -5.55 11.04 4.28
C GLU A 96 -6.02 9.90 5.18
N LYS A 97 -5.98 8.67 4.66
CA LYS A 97 -6.43 7.49 5.40
C LYS A 97 -5.55 6.31 5.06
N THR A 98 -5.04 5.65 6.07
CA THR A 98 -4.27 4.40 5.94
C THR A 98 -5.02 3.31 6.67
N THR A 99 -5.32 2.21 5.98
CA THR A 99 -5.98 1.05 6.57
C THR A 99 -5.09 -0.16 6.37
N VAL A 100 -4.85 -0.90 7.43
CA VAL A 100 -4.04 -2.12 7.41
C VAL A 100 -4.97 -3.30 7.70
N LEU A 101 -5.07 -4.21 6.73
CA LEU A 101 -5.89 -5.41 6.82
C LEU A 101 -4.98 -6.61 6.98
N GLY A 102 -5.06 -7.26 8.12
CA GLY A 102 -4.21 -8.40 8.46
C GLY A 102 -3.32 -8.12 9.67
N ASP A 103 -2.70 -9.16 10.18
CA ASP A 103 -1.91 -9.08 11.41
C ASP A 103 -0.47 -8.67 11.12
N ILE A 104 0.01 -7.66 11.83
CA ILE A 104 1.38 -7.16 11.73
C ILE A 104 2.03 -7.14 13.12
N SER A 105 3.36 -7.08 13.14
CA SER A 105 4.10 -7.07 14.41
C SER A 105 3.88 -5.76 15.16
N GLU A 106 3.99 -5.83 16.49
CA GLU A 106 3.90 -4.63 17.34
C GLU A 106 5.02 -3.63 17.02
N ALA A 107 6.21 -4.12 16.70
CA ALA A 107 7.32 -3.26 16.31
C ALA A 107 6.99 -2.46 15.04
N TRP A 108 6.34 -3.09 14.08
CA TRP A 108 5.97 -2.41 12.83
C TRP A 108 4.83 -1.42 13.06
N LYS A 109 3.86 -1.76 13.90
CA LYS A 109 2.80 -0.81 14.30
C LYS A 109 3.38 0.48 14.84
N THR A 110 4.42 0.38 15.66
CA THR A 110 5.10 1.54 16.22
C THR A 110 5.75 2.39 15.11
N LYS A 111 6.42 1.74 14.15
CA LYS A 111 7.12 2.45 13.07
C LYS A 111 6.18 3.19 12.13
N ILE A 112 4.96 2.70 11.93
CA ILE A 112 4.01 3.31 11.01
C ILE A 112 2.99 4.24 11.69
N GLN A 113 3.15 4.52 12.98
CA GLN A 113 2.23 5.38 13.72
C GLN A 113 2.01 6.75 13.08
N ALA A 114 3.04 7.30 12.42
CA ALA A 114 2.94 8.60 11.74
C ALA A 114 1.88 8.60 10.62
N LEU A 115 1.54 7.44 10.08
CA LEU A 115 0.48 7.30 9.07
C LEU A 115 -0.91 7.23 9.72
N ASN A 116 -0.98 7.17 11.04
CA ASN A 116 -2.22 7.05 11.81
C ASN A 116 -3.13 5.93 11.29
N PRO A 117 -2.64 4.68 11.17
CA PRO A 117 -3.36 3.62 10.49
C PRO A 117 -4.51 3.06 11.32
N ILE A 118 -5.54 2.61 10.61
CA ILE A 118 -6.62 1.79 11.16
C ILE A 118 -6.21 0.34 10.95
N HIS A 119 -6.20 -0.46 12.01
CA HIS A 119 -5.83 -1.87 11.96
C HIS A 119 -7.06 -2.76 12.06
N LYS A 120 -7.16 -3.74 11.15
CA LYS A 120 -8.24 -4.73 11.17
C LYS A 120 -7.66 -6.13 10.99
N THR A 121 -8.03 -7.04 11.87
CA THR A 121 -7.53 -8.42 11.84
C THR A 121 -8.33 -9.27 10.87
N TYR A 122 -7.69 -10.30 10.33
CA TYR A 122 -8.35 -11.26 9.44
C TYR A 122 -9.32 -12.13 10.23
N ILE A 123 -10.56 -12.27 9.75
CA ILE A 123 -11.58 -13.10 10.40
C ILE A 123 -11.89 -14.35 9.59
N GLY A 124 -11.93 -14.21 8.27
CA GLY A 124 -12.23 -15.33 7.39
C GLY A 124 -12.55 -14.87 5.99
N GLY A 125 -12.54 -15.80 5.05
CA GLY A 125 -12.81 -15.47 3.67
C GLY A 125 -12.79 -16.69 2.76
N ILE A 126 -12.81 -16.39 1.47
CA ILE A 126 -12.78 -17.39 0.39
C ILE A 126 -11.67 -16.97 -0.57
N ASN A 127 -10.87 -17.93 -1.02
CA ASN A 127 -9.90 -17.66 -2.07
C ASN A 127 -9.83 -18.81 -3.08
#